data_aaeca1276b756f8242978d33fd98f89b
#
_entry.id   aaeca1276b756f8242978d33fd98f89b
#
_cell.length_a   1.000
_cell.length_b   1.000
_cell.length_c   1.000
_cell.angle_alpha   90.00
_cell.angle_beta   90.00
_cell.angle_gamma   90.00
#
_symmetry.space_group_name_H-M   'P 1'
#
loop_
_entity.id
_entity.type
_entity.pdbx_description
1 polymer ?
#
loop_
_entity_poly.entity_id
_entity_poly.type
_entity_poly.pdbx_seq_one_letter_code
_entity_poly.pdbx_strand_id
1 'polypeptide(L)'
;ALELAQGKKFARKAYCLQDGWLLTKPTPTKPADLSALQQALTQAGALDRPLVWCVLPLKNEALYDLEPAYFSDETGEANKQALTAALAQVGGLTVIDAEAPLVTGTLADREQYFYKTDFHWNARGAFAAAQEIARQLAGAGTIAETSVPQAEDFLWSELGGERRYQG
;
A
#
# COMPACT_ATOMS: atom_id res chain seq x y z
N ALA A 1 20.64 8.41 -9.31
CA ALA A 1 21.12 7.48 -10.35
C ALA A 1 22.65 7.31 -10.30
N LEU A 2 23.44 8.40 -10.30
CA LEU A 2 24.90 8.32 -10.31
C LEU A 2 25.48 7.58 -9.09
N GLU A 3 24.95 7.82 -7.90
CA GLU A 3 25.42 7.19 -6.66
C GLU A 3 25.20 5.66 -6.67
N LEU A 4 24.06 5.20 -7.16
CA LEU A 4 23.78 3.77 -7.31
C LEU A 4 24.66 3.14 -8.40
N ALA A 5 24.89 3.86 -9.51
CA ALA A 5 25.84 3.42 -10.56
C ALA A 5 27.27 3.30 -10.07
N GLN A 6 27.65 4.02 -9.01
CA GLN A 6 28.95 3.93 -8.33
C GLN A 6 28.98 2.82 -7.25
N GLY A 7 27.96 1.95 -7.19
CA GLY A 7 27.90 0.85 -6.25
C GLY A 7 27.48 1.24 -4.82
N LYS A 8 27.01 2.48 -4.60
CA LYS A 8 26.44 2.85 -3.30
C LYS A 8 25.09 2.17 -3.14
N LYS A 9 24.86 1.58 -1.97
CA LYS A 9 23.56 0.96 -1.63
C LYS A 9 22.45 1.98 -1.41
N PHE A 10 22.78 3.23 -1.11
CA PHE A 10 21.84 4.28 -0.75
C PHE A 10 22.08 5.51 -1.62
N ALA A 11 20.99 6.07 -2.13
CA ALA A 11 20.98 7.34 -2.83
C ALA A 11 19.79 8.18 -2.33
N ARG A 12 20.05 9.31 -1.71
CA ARG A 12 19.01 10.18 -1.11
C ARG A 12 18.11 9.42 -0.12
N LYS A 13 16.82 9.28 -0.46
CA LYS A 13 15.79 8.55 0.33
C LYS A 13 15.56 7.12 -0.14
N ALA A 14 16.30 6.67 -1.11
CA ALA A 14 16.13 5.35 -1.70
C ALA A 14 17.41 4.52 -1.60
N TYR A 15 17.26 3.22 -1.59
CA TYR A 15 18.36 2.31 -1.77
C TYR A 15 18.01 1.26 -2.83
N CYS A 16 19.03 0.81 -3.55
CA CYS A 16 18.89 -0.26 -4.51
C CYS A 16 19.32 -1.56 -3.84
N LEU A 17 18.51 -2.56 -3.99
CA LEU A 17 18.76 -3.90 -3.46
C LEU A 17 19.32 -4.81 -4.54
N GLN A 18 19.66 -6.03 -4.13
CA GLN A 18 19.98 -7.10 -5.05
C GLN A 18 18.88 -7.25 -6.10
N ASP A 19 19.23 -7.61 -7.31
CA ASP A 19 18.31 -7.75 -8.45
C ASP A 19 17.64 -6.46 -8.93
N GLY A 20 18.17 -5.32 -8.50
CA GLY A 20 17.76 -4.01 -9.00
C GLY A 20 16.44 -3.48 -8.43
N TRP A 21 15.91 -4.08 -7.37
CA TRP A 21 14.74 -3.53 -6.67
C TRP A 21 15.07 -2.20 -6.00
N LEU A 22 14.20 -1.23 -6.16
CA LEU A 22 14.30 0.08 -5.52
C LEU A 22 13.28 0.15 -4.38
N LEU A 23 13.76 0.33 -3.16
CA LEU A 23 12.94 0.55 -1.97
C LEU A 23 13.26 1.91 -1.34
N THR A 24 12.36 2.40 -0.51
CA THR A 24 12.61 3.55 0.35
C THR A 24 13.63 3.17 1.41
N LYS A 25 14.61 4.03 1.66
CA LYS A 25 15.59 3.81 2.72
C LYS A 25 14.86 3.65 4.05
N PRO A 26 15.11 2.57 4.80
CA PRO A 26 14.54 2.38 6.11
C PRO A 26 14.86 3.57 7.03
N THR A 27 13.84 4.13 7.64
CA THR A 27 13.97 5.25 8.55
C THR A 27 13.07 4.99 9.76
N PRO A 28 13.57 5.07 10.99
CA PRO A 28 12.75 4.85 12.16
C PRO A 28 11.51 5.75 12.15
N THR A 29 10.37 5.16 12.33
CA THR A 29 9.10 5.86 12.45
C THR A 29 9.02 6.57 13.79
N LYS A 30 8.36 7.73 13.83
CA LYS A 30 8.06 8.44 15.08
C LYS A 30 6.66 8.09 15.55
N PRO A 31 6.39 8.10 16.87
CA PRO A 31 5.04 7.96 17.38
C PRO A 31 4.09 8.97 16.72
N ALA A 32 2.94 8.50 16.26
CA ALA A 32 1.95 9.33 15.60
C ALA A 32 1.03 10.02 16.63
N ASP A 33 0.74 11.30 16.40
CA ASP A 33 -0.37 11.99 17.06
C ASP A 33 -1.61 11.89 16.16
N LEU A 34 -2.58 11.11 16.57
CA LEU A 34 -3.82 10.86 15.82
C LEU A 34 -4.97 11.81 16.22
N SER A 35 -4.76 12.76 17.11
CA SER A 35 -5.84 13.61 17.67
C SER A 35 -6.55 14.43 16.59
N ALA A 36 -5.79 15.06 15.69
CA ALA A 36 -6.37 15.84 14.60
C ALA A 36 -7.13 14.95 13.59
N LEU A 37 -6.63 13.75 13.32
CA LEU A 37 -7.30 12.79 12.45
C LEU A 37 -8.61 12.32 13.07
N GLN A 38 -8.61 11.93 14.34
CA GLN A 38 -9.82 11.53 15.06
C GLN A 38 -10.88 12.62 15.05
N GLN A 39 -10.49 13.87 15.29
CA GLN A 39 -11.40 15.01 15.21
C GLN A 39 -11.99 15.18 13.81
N ALA A 40 -11.15 15.11 12.76
CA ALA A 40 -11.59 15.23 11.37
C ALA A 40 -12.56 14.10 10.98
N LEU A 41 -12.27 12.86 11.36
CA LEU A 41 -13.12 11.70 11.09
C LEU A 41 -14.45 11.79 11.84
N THR A 42 -14.46 12.24 13.08
CA THR A 42 -15.69 12.46 13.85
C THR A 42 -16.58 13.51 13.19
N GLN A 43 -16.00 14.62 12.70
CA GLN A 43 -16.72 15.63 11.96
C GLN A 43 -17.26 15.10 10.63
N ALA A 44 -16.46 14.32 9.90
CA ALA A 44 -16.88 13.69 8.64
C ALA A 44 -18.01 12.68 8.87
N GLY A 45 -17.95 11.86 9.93
CA GLY A 45 -18.99 10.91 10.31
C GLY A 45 -20.34 11.57 10.65
N ALA A 46 -20.34 12.85 11.03
CA ALA A 46 -21.56 13.61 11.26
C ALA A 46 -22.26 14.09 9.98
N LEU A 47 -21.67 13.87 8.78
CA LEU A 47 -22.20 14.36 7.50
C LEU A 47 -23.19 13.39 6.89
N ASP A 48 -23.91 12.60 7.47
CA ASP A 48 -24.92 11.66 6.92
C ASP A 48 -24.58 11.11 5.51
N ARG A 49 -23.32 10.72 5.35
CA ARG A 49 -22.77 10.12 4.14
C ARG A 49 -21.89 8.92 4.51
N PRO A 50 -21.91 7.86 3.68
CA PRO A 50 -21.02 6.74 3.90
C PRO A 50 -19.57 7.22 3.79
N LEU A 51 -18.76 6.90 4.78
CA LEU A 51 -17.33 7.18 4.81
C LEU A 51 -16.58 5.86 4.74
N VAL A 52 -15.62 5.78 3.82
CA VAL A 52 -14.79 4.59 3.64
C VAL A 52 -13.32 4.97 3.82
N TRP A 53 -12.62 4.22 4.64
CA TRP A 53 -11.19 4.32 4.81
C TRP A 53 -10.51 3.05 4.28
N CYS A 54 -9.67 3.19 3.26
CA CYS A 54 -8.92 2.08 2.71
C CYS A 54 -7.48 2.08 3.23
N VAL A 55 -7.06 0.96 3.79
CA VAL A 55 -5.67 0.71 4.19
C VAL A 55 -4.96 0.01 3.03
N LEU A 56 -3.82 0.54 2.63
CA LEU A 56 -3.03 0.08 1.49
C LEU A 56 -1.56 -0.02 1.90
N PRO A 57 -0.84 -1.08 1.51
CA PRO A 57 0.53 -1.27 1.93
C PRO A 57 1.48 -0.37 1.16
N LEU A 58 2.54 0.06 1.81
CA LEU A 58 3.72 0.57 1.14
C LEU A 58 4.50 -0.59 0.51
N LYS A 59 5.26 -0.30 -0.55
CA LYS A 59 6.12 -1.29 -1.21
C LYS A 59 7.09 -1.96 -0.22
N ASN A 60 7.65 -1.20 0.71
CA ASN A 60 8.52 -1.73 1.75
C ASN A 60 7.82 -2.74 2.65
N GLU A 61 6.57 -2.48 3.03
CA GLU A 61 5.78 -3.41 3.84
C GLU A 61 5.48 -4.69 3.07
N ALA A 62 5.14 -4.57 1.79
CA ALA A 62 4.87 -5.73 0.94
C ALA A 62 6.12 -6.56 0.62
N LEU A 63 7.28 -5.93 0.48
CA LEU A 63 8.55 -6.56 0.12
C LEU A 63 9.55 -6.56 1.29
N TYR A 64 9.05 -6.75 2.51
CA TYR A 64 9.85 -6.71 3.74
C TYR A 64 11.05 -7.68 3.74
N ASP A 65 10.96 -8.81 3.03
CA ASP A 65 12.09 -9.75 2.90
C ASP A 65 13.31 -9.14 2.23
N LEU A 66 13.11 -8.06 1.47
CA LEU A 66 14.19 -7.33 0.82
C LEU A 66 14.82 -6.26 1.73
N GLU A 67 14.22 -6.00 2.88
CA GLU A 67 14.78 -5.06 3.83
C GLU A 67 15.99 -5.64 4.58
N PRO A 68 16.93 -4.80 5.02
CA PRO A 68 18.05 -5.27 5.82
C PRO A 68 17.58 -5.92 7.13
N ALA A 69 18.12 -7.09 7.46
CA ALA A 69 17.73 -7.85 8.66
C ALA A 69 17.93 -7.12 10.00
N TYR A 70 18.74 -6.04 10.00
CA TYR A 70 18.96 -5.21 11.20
C TYR A 70 17.88 -4.12 11.35
N PHE A 71 16.98 -3.96 10.39
CA PHE A 71 15.93 -2.97 10.46
C PHE A 71 14.66 -3.59 11.05
N SER A 72 14.10 -2.93 12.03
CA SER A 72 12.78 -3.23 12.60
C SER A 72 12.07 -1.91 12.85
N ASP A 73 10.83 -1.77 12.43
CA ASP A 73 10.02 -0.57 12.68
C ASP A 73 8.86 -0.87 13.62
N GLU A 74 9.19 -1.20 14.86
CA GLU A 74 8.20 -1.46 15.91
C GLU A 74 7.28 -0.26 16.16
N THR A 75 7.79 0.96 15.97
CA THR A 75 6.98 2.18 16.10
C THR A 75 6.00 2.31 14.94
N GLY A 76 6.37 1.93 13.73
CA GLY A 76 5.47 1.89 12.57
C GLY A 76 4.32 0.93 12.80
N GLU A 77 4.61 -0.26 13.29
CA GLU A 77 3.59 -1.25 13.64
C GLU A 77 2.67 -0.75 14.76
N ALA A 78 3.22 -0.16 15.82
CA ALA A 78 2.43 0.43 16.89
C ALA A 78 1.52 1.58 16.40
N ASN A 79 2.02 2.43 15.50
CA ASN A 79 1.22 3.49 14.88
C ASN A 79 0.07 2.92 14.02
N LYS A 80 0.31 1.84 13.27
CA LYS A 80 -0.71 1.16 12.47
C LYS A 80 -1.82 0.59 13.35
N GLN A 81 -1.44 -0.07 14.45
CA GLN A 81 -2.39 -0.60 15.43
C GLN A 81 -3.20 0.53 16.09
N ALA A 82 -2.54 1.62 16.49
CA ALA A 82 -3.20 2.78 17.08
C ALA A 82 -4.18 3.45 16.09
N LEU A 83 -3.80 3.57 14.82
CA LEU A 83 -4.67 4.09 13.75
C LEU A 83 -5.89 3.18 13.57
N THR A 84 -5.70 1.88 13.45
CA THR A 84 -6.79 0.91 13.30
C THR A 84 -7.78 1.00 14.48
N ALA A 85 -7.25 1.07 15.70
CA ALA A 85 -8.07 1.23 16.89
C ALA A 85 -8.85 2.56 16.92
N ALA A 86 -8.23 3.65 16.46
CA ALA A 86 -8.87 4.95 16.36
C ALA A 86 -9.98 4.96 15.30
N LEU A 87 -9.75 4.37 14.14
CA LEU A 87 -10.74 4.26 13.07
C LEU A 87 -11.95 3.44 13.49
N ALA A 88 -11.76 2.37 14.27
CA ALA A 88 -12.84 1.53 14.77
C ALA A 88 -13.80 2.26 15.73
N GLN A 89 -13.41 3.39 16.30
CA GLN A 89 -14.25 4.21 17.18
C GLN A 89 -15.11 5.23 16.42
N VAL A 90 -14.91 5.38 15.10
CA VAL A 90 -15.65 6.37 14.32
C VAL A 90 -16.95 5.76 13.80
N GLY A 91 -18.08 6.26 14.30
CA GLY A 91 -19.40 5.82 13.84
C GLY A 91 -19.61 6.14 12.34
N GLY A 92 -20.22 5.21 11.62
CA GLY A 92 -20.52 5.38 10.19
C GLY A 92 -19.29 5.25 9.26
N LEU A 93 -18.12 4.89 9.79
CA LEU A 93 -16.91 4.61 9.00
C LEU A 93 -16.81 3.12 8.69
N THR A 94 -16.66 2.81 7.41
CA THR A 94 -16.26 1.47 6.96
C THR A 94 -14.75 1.45 6.75
N VAL A 95 -14.05 0.61 7.48
CA VAL A 95 -12.61 0.41 7.30
C VAL A 95 -12.39 -0.81 6.41
N ILE A 96 -11.64 -0.64 5.34
CA ILE A 96 -11.30 -1.68 4.37
C ILE A 96 -9.79 -1.91 4.42
N ASP A 97 -9.40 -3.12 4.76
CA ASP A 97 -8.02 -3.57 4.64
C ASP A 97 -7.82 -4.22 3.26
N ALA A 98 -7.20 -3.48 2.34
CA ALA A 98 -6.86 -3.95 1.01
C ALA A 98 -5.36 -4.34 0.89
N GLU A 99 -4.66 -4.52 2.00
CA GLU A 99 -3.27 -4.94 2.01
C GLU A 99 -3.12 -6.44 1.71
N ALA A 100 -4.03 -7.27 2.21
CA ALA A 100 -3.91 -8.72 2.20
C ALA A 100 -3.49 -9.31 0.84
N PRO A 101 -4.09 -8.98 -0.31
CA PRO A 101 -3.67 -9.54 -1.59
C PRO A 101 -2.26 -9.12 -2.03
N LEU A 102 -1.70 -8.05 -1.47
CA LEU A 102 -0.42 -7.48 -1.85
C LEU A 102 0.74 -7.89 -0.93
N VAL A 103 0.44 -8.36 0.28
CA VAL A 103 1.44 -8.69 1.31
C VAL A 103 1.52 -10.18 1.63
N THR A 104 0.60 -11.00 1.10
CA THR A 104 0.56 -12.44 1.34
C THR A 104 1.32 -13.24 0.27
N GLY A 105 1.67 -14.47 0.60
CA GLY A 105 2.40 -15.36 -0.29
C GLY A 105 3.92 -15.25 -0.19
N THR A 106 4.61 -15.81 -1.15
CA THR A 106 6.07 -15.75 -1.26
C THR A 106 6.53 -14.37 -1.74
N LEU A 107 7.81 -14.08 -1.62
CA LEU A 107 8.39 -12.85 -2.18
C LEU A 107 8.07 -12.72 -3.68
N ALA A 108 8.18 -13.80 -4.46
CA ALA A 108 7.89 -13.80 -5.88
C ALA A 108 6.41 -13.48 -6.19
N ASP A 109 5.47 -13.92 -5.33
CA ASP A 109 4.06 -13.58 -5.47
C ASP A 109 3.80 -12.09 -5.23
N ARG A 110 4.51 -11.47 -4.32
CA ARG A 110 4.37 -10.06 -3.96
C ARG A 110 5.09 -9.13 -4.92
N GLU A 111 6.24 -9.54 -5.44
CA GLU A 111 7.03 -8.76 -6.42
C GLU A 111 6.23 -8.43 -7.68
N GLN A 112 5.32 -9.28 -8.13
CA GLN A 112 4.52 -9.04 -9.33
C GLN A 112 3.60 -7.81 -9.25
N TYR A 113 3.35 -7.28 -8.07
CA TYR A 113 2.43 -6.16 -7.85
C TYR A 113 3.11 -4.79 -7.88
N PHE A 114 4.44 -4.74 -7.91
CA PHE A 114 5.17 -3.48 -7.82
C PHE A 114 6.10 -3.25 -9.02
N TYR A 115 6.34 -1.99 -9.33
CA TYR A 115 7.40 -1.65 -10.26
C TYR A 115 8.77 -1.86 -9.60
N LYS A 116 9.71 -2.46 -10.33
CA LYS A 116 11.04 -2.78 -9.79
C LYS A 116 11.83 -1.53 -9.42
N THR A 117 11.78 -0.51 -10.27
CA THR A 117 12.58 0.73 -10.17
C THR A 117 11.78 1.96 -9.75
N ASP A 118 10.56 1.78 -9.29
CA ASP A 118 9.67 2.83 -8.79
C ASP A 118 9.07 2.39 -7.47
N PHE A 119 8.62 3.33 -6.64
CA PHE A 119 8.03 3.05 -5.31
C PHE A 119 6.57 2.63 -5.36
N HIS A 120 5.95 2.76 -6.51
CA HIS A 120 4.53 2.49 -6.67
C HIS A 120 4.24 1.02 -7.01
N TRP A 121 3.06 0.61 -6.74
CA TRP A 121 2.46 -0.59 -7.33
C TRP A 121 2.24 -0.41 -8.84
N ASN A 122 2.24 -1.50 -9.54
CA ASN A 122 1.93 -1.54 -10.97
C ASN A 122 0.42 -1.76 -11.19
N ALA A 123 0.00 -1.93 -12.45
CA ALA A 123 -1.40 -2.15 -12.78
C ALA A 123 -2.01 -3.41 -12.13
N ARG A 124 -1.20 -4.48 -11.94
CA ARG A 124 -1.67 -5.69 -11.26
C ARG A 124 -1.92 -5.44 -9.78
N GLY A 125 -1.01 -4.72 -9.11
CA GLY A 125 -1.19 -4.31 -7.72
C GLY A 125 -2.40 -3.40 -7.53
N ALA A 126 -2.57 -2.42 -8.40
CA ALA A 126 -3.74 -1.54 -8.37
C ALA A 126 -5.05 -2.31 -8.56
N PHE A 127 -5.08 -3.27 -9.50
CA PHE A 127 -6.25 -4.12 -9.73
C PHE A 127 -6.54 -5.01 -8.51
N ALA A 128 -5.55 -5.68 -7.94
CA ALA A 128 -5.72 -6.55 -6.79
C ALA A 128 -6.30 -5.79 -5.58
N ALA A 129 -5.79 -4.58 -5.31
CA ALA A 129 -6.32 -3.72 -4.26
C ALA A 129 -7.76 -3.25 -4.57
N ALA A 130 -8.04 -2.82 -5.79
CA ALA A 130 -9.39 -2.38 -6.20
C ALA A 130 -10.42 -3.53 -6.10
N GLN A 131 -10.03 -4.73 -6.50
CA GLN A 131 -10.87 -5.92 -6.39
C GLN A 131 -11.16 -6.26 -4.91
N GLU A 132 -10.16 -6.18 -4.04
CA GLU A 132 -10.35 -6.43 -2.60
C GLU A 132 -11.24 -5.37 -1.95
N ILE A 133 -11.03 -4.09 -2.28
CA ILE A 133 -11.92 -3.01 -1.82
C ILE A 133 -13.36 -3.28 -2.26
N ALA A 134 -13.58 -3.59 -3.54
CA ALA A 134 -14.92 -3.86 -4.06
C ALA A 134 -15.55 -5.10 -3.39
N ARG A 135 -14.77 -6.16 -3.15
CA ARG A 135 -15.25 -7.36 -2.47
C ARG A 135 -15.71 -7.08 -1.04
N GLN A 136 -14.93 -6.30 -0.28
CA GLN A 136 -15.31 -5.93 1.09
C GLN A 136 -16.53 -4.99 1.11
N LEU A 137 -16.64 -4.06 0.18
CA LEU A 137 -17.83 -3.19 0.03
C LEU A 137 -19.08 -4.00 -0.34
N ALA A 138 -18.94 -4.98 -1.22
CA ALA A 138 -20.03 -5.89 -1.57
C ALA A 138 -20.45 -6.75 -0.37
N GLY A 139 -19.48 -7.33 0.34
CA GLY A 139 -19.74 -8.09 1.58
C GLY A 139 -20.43 -7.27 2.68
N ALA A 140 -20.16 -5.97 2.72
CA ALA A 140 -20.85 -5.02 3.62
C ALA A 140 -22.21 -4.55 3.06
N GLY A 141 -22.63 -5.00 1.89
CA GLY A 141 -23.87 -4.58 1.24
C GLY A 141 -23.87 -3.15 0.70
N THR A 142 -22.71 -2.49 0.61
CA THR A 142 -22.58 -1.11 0.13
C THR A 142 -22.68 -1.03 -1.39
N ILE A 143 -22.21 -2.05 -2.10
CA ILE A 143 -22.34 -2.19 -3.55
C ILE A 143 -22.85 -3.60 -3.89
N ALA A 144 -23.33 -3.79 -5.11
CA ALA A 144 -23.74 -5.11 -5.57
C ALA A 144 -22.50 -6.02 -5.83
N GLU A 145 -22.62 -7.31 -5.59
CA GLU A 145 -21.55 -8.27 -5.90
C GLU A 145 -21.13 -8.26 -7.37
N THR A 146 -22.08 -8.01 -8.27
CA THR A 146 -21.81 -7.84 -9.70
C THR A 146 -20.95 -6.62 -10.04
N SER A 147 -20.72 -5.74 -9.08
CA SER A 147 -19.84 -4.57 -9.24
C SER A 147 -18.39 -4.87 -8.86
N VAL A 148 -18.08 -6.08 -8.37
CA VAL A 148 -16.71 -6.49 -8.08
C VAL A 148 -15.99 -6.77 -9.40
N PRO A 149 -14.91 -6.02 -9.75
CA PRO A 149 -14.22 -6.17 -11.02
C PRO A 149 -13.60 -7.57 -11.14
N GLN A 150 -13.71 -8.17 -12.31
CA GLN A 150 -13.08 -9.46 -12.62
C GLN A 150 -11.93 -9.24 -13.60
N ALA A 151 -10.94 -10.13 -13.57
CA ALA A 151 -9.76 -9.99 -14.44
C ALA A 151 -10.15 -10.03 -15.94
N GLU A 152 -11.22 -10.75 -16.25
CA GLU A 152 -11.78 -10.92 -17.60
C GLU A 152 -12.43 -9.63 -18.15
N ASP A 153 -12.78 -8.70 -17.26
CA ASP A 153 -13.38 -7.41 -17.65
C ASP A 153 -12.34 -6.45 -18.26
N PHE A 154 -11.05 -6.81 -18.20
CA PHE A 154 -9.94 -5.93 -18.59
C PHE A 154 -9.09 -6.55 -19.69
N LEU A 155 -8.69 -5.73 -20.64
CA LEU A 155 -7.65 -6.08 -21.59
C LEU A 155 -6.28 -5.82 -20.96
N TRP A 156 -5.61 -6.88 -20.56
CA TRP A 156 -4.25 -6.82 -20.06
C TRP A 156 -3.28 -6.73 -21.24
N SER A 157 -2.69 -5.56 -21.47
CA SER A 157 -1.60 -5.42 -22.43
C SER A 157 -0.27 -5.39 -21.66
N GLU A 158 0.63 -6.32 -21.97
CA GLU A 158 2.03 -6.13 -21.68
C GLU A 158 2.53 -5.00 -22.59
N LEU A 159 2.61 -3.80 -22.04
CA LEU A 159 3.35 -2.73 -22.68
C LEU A 159 4.83 -3.14 -22.63
N GLY A 160 5.25 -3.91 -23.62
CA GLY A 160 6.65 -4.18 -23.85
C GLY A 160 7.36 -2.87 -24.14
N GLY A 161 8.15 -2.40 -23.21
CA GLY A 161 8.96 -1.22 -23.32
C GLY A 161 8.91 -0.39 -22.05
N GLU A 162 10.08 -0.23 -21.45
CA GLU A 162 10.31 0.76 -20.42
C GLU A 162 9.76 2.11 -20.90
N ARG A 163 8.62 2.54 -20.38
CA ARG A 163 8.30 3.96 -20.44
C ARG A 163 9.29 4.66 -19.51
N ARG A 164 10.36 5.16 -20.11
CA ARG A 164 11.22 6.12 -19.42
C ARG A 164 10.33 7.31 -19.07
N TYR A 165 10.10 7.52 -17.81
CA TYR A 165 9.59 8.79 -17.32
C TYR A 165 10.63 9.85 -17.71
N GLN A 166 10.33 10.60 -18.74
CA GLN A 166 11.00 11.88 -18.99
C GLN A 166 10.27 12.89 -18.10
N GLY A 167 10.80 13.07 -16.88
CA GLY A 167 10.44 14.17 -16.02
C GLY A 167 11.26 15.39 -16.37
#